data_309239625e71f84a01d3c5ba8cac6924
#
_entry.id   309239625e71f84a01d3c5ba8cac6924
#
_cell.length_a   1.000
_cell.length_b   1.000
_cell.length_c   1.000
_cell.angle_alpha   90.00
_cell.angle_beta   90.00
_cell.angle_gamma   90.00
#
_symmetry.space_group_name_H-M   'P 1'
#
loop_
_entity.id
_entity.type
_entity.pdbx_description
1 polymer ?
#
loop_
_entity_poly.entity_id
_entity_poly.type
_entity_poly.pdbx_seq_one_letter_code
_entity_poly.pdbx_strand_id
1 'polypeptide(L)'
;MATCCTGVQAKDLFELDALVRESGQQGKAGFSAIGDLLDAVSASGLQGVVSTYTETSAAVATLYIRGLPAQVEYASGSPTLNFRVPSLGINLTFAGGTRSASEDQFETWMKGEGADLLTRMLKELAHVSPVDPVAGNPGSLMGQMGAADFSTAADSVFVDDTTGSSMAGNNYALVGLEFGRYSAGGFSQNVTKLPLGWTWNLGNGYHFKLEAPLTYTTAEGAKGGSAALGGALRVPVLKGWVLTPALRVGATGSSDLGAAAVMYSASLSSRYAFALGDWQFGITDMVGLYRTQSLKYGDYEIDYDLSNTMLRNGIDVGSSLPSSLLGRPAAWRAWIIDTRYSGDALYIEKYQEFGIAASTRVNFAGVTIEQSSLGITYTHGDHDLKGFRLNFGYKF
;
A
#
# COMPACT_ATOMS: atom_id res chain seq x y z
N MET A 1 -1.56 30.80 -29.96
CA MET A 1 -2.39 29.71 -29.42
C MET A 1 -1.80 29.33 -28.06
N ALA A 2 -2.41 29.75 -26.98
CA ALA A 2 -2.01 29.41 -25.62
C ALA A 2 -2.71 28.08 -25.26
N THR A 3 -1.95 27.04 -25.14
CA THR A 3 -2.44 25.74 -24.68
C THR A 3 -2.68 25.89 -23.16
N CYS A 4 -3.93 26.02 -22.77
CA CYS A 4 -4.35 25.88 -21.36
C CYS A 4 -4.02 24.45 -20.91
N CYS A 5 -2.95 24.28 -20.15
CA CYS A 5 -2.79 23.12 -19.29
C CYS A 5 -3.89 23.23 -18.22
N THR A 6 -5.01 22.54 -18.40
CA THR A 6 -5.94 22.26 -17.33
C THR A 6 -5.21 21.34 -16.36
N GLY A 7 -4.59 21.91 -15.33
CA GLY A 7 -4.10 21.16 -14.18
C GLY A 7 -5.28 20.37 -13.62
N VAL A 8 -5.16 19.04 -13.55
CA VAL A 8 -6.06 18.21 -12.76
C VAL A 8 -5.89 18.71 -11.33
N GLN A 9 -6.92 19.36 -10.79
CA GLN A 9 -6.94 19.81 -9.41
C GLN A 9 -6.88 18.53 -8.55
N ALA A 10 -5.87 18.43 -7.69
CA ALA A 10 -5.76 17.30 -6.76
C ALA A 10 -7.05 17.22 -5.95
N LYS A 11 -7.59 16.03 -5.81
CA LYS A 11 -8.79 15.77 -5.01
C LYS A 11 -8.36 15.67 -3.55
N ASP A 12 -9.08 16.33 -2.65
CA ASP A 12 -8.78 16.25 -1.22
C ASP A 12 -9.10 14.84 -0.68
N LEU A 13 -8.27 14.36 0.25
CA LEU A 13 -8.48 13.04 0.90
C LEU A 13 -9.73 13.02 1.76
N PHE A 14 -10.00 14.16 2.38
CA PHE A 14 -11.14 14.38 3.25
C PHE A 14 -11.84 15.66 2.79
N GLU A 15 -13.12 15.55 2.51
CA GLU A 15 -13.93 16.69 2.09
C GLU A 15 -15.14 16.82 3.00
N LEU A 16 -15.51 18.04 3.32
CA LEU A 16 -16.72 18.40 4.07
C LEU A 16 -17.60 19.27 3.17
N ASP A 17 -18.85 18.85 2.98
CA ASP A 17 -19.89 19.61 2.32
C ASP A 17 -21.04 19.83 3.31
N ALA A 18 -21.17 21.05 3.83
CA ALA A 18 -22.13 21.40 4.86
C ALA A 18 -23.21 22.35 4.33
N LEU A 19 -24.45 22.12 4.76
CA LEU A 19 -25.64 22.93 4.44
C LEU A 19 -26.36 23.32 5.72
N VAL A 20 -26.59 24.61 5.92
CA VAL A 20 -27.52 25.17 6.92
C VAL A 20 -28.88 25.40 6.25
N ARG A 21 -29.90 24.64 6.67
CA ARG A 21 -31.19 24.59 5.97
C ARG A 21 -31.96 25.90 6.07
N GLU A 22 -31.93 26.59 7.22
CA GLU A 22 -32.67 27.84 7.43
C GLU A 22 -32.17 28.98 6.54
N SER A 23 -30.86 29.10 6.34
CA SER A 23 -30.28 30.13 5.49
C SER A 23 -30.12 29.72 4.03
N GLY A 24 -30.14 28.37 3.76
CA GLY A 24 -29.78 27.79 2.48
C GLY A 24 -28.29 27.92 2.14
N GLN A 25 -27.48 28.41 3.07
CA GLN A 25 -26.04 28.59 2.84
C GLN A 25 -25.32 27.24 2.88
N GLN A 26 -24.43 27.05 1.90
CA GLN A 26 -23.54 25.90 1.79
C GLN A 26 -22.11 26.34 2.01
N GLY A 27 -21.31 25.43 2.56
CA GLY A 27 -19.85 25.57 2.69
C GLY A 27 -19.16 24.26 2.34
N LYS A 28 -17.96 24.37 1.75
CA LYS A 28 -17.11 23.23 1.41
C LYS A 28 -15.71 23.49 1.93
N ALA A 29 -15.08 22.41 2.45
CA ALA A 29 -13.70 22.44 2.89
C ALA A 29 -13.02 21.11 2.56
N GLY A 30 -11.74 21.17 2.22
CA GLY A 30 -10.89 20.01 1.94
C GLY A 30 -9.75 19.92 2.95
N PHE A 31 -9.38 18.69 3.33
CA PHE A 31 -8.37 18.42 4.35
C PHE A 31 -7.46 17.26 3.91
N SER A 32 -6.23 17.27 4.40
CA SER A 32 -5.27 16.18 4.19
C SER A 32 -5.21 15.18 5.35
N ALA A 33 -5.79 15.53 6.51
CA ALA A 33 -5.82 14.68 7.69
C ALA A 33 -7.23 14.50 8.25
N ILE A 34 -7.52 13.30 8.78
CA ILE A 34 -8.83 12.97 9.37
C ILE A 34 -9.12 13.84 10.60
N GLY A 35 -8.10 14.21 11.38
CA GLY A 35 -8.28 15.08 12.56
C GLY A 35 -8.86 16.44 12.18
N ASP A 36 -8.34 17.08 11.13
CA ASP A 36 -8.83 18.37 10.66
C ASP A 36 -10.29 18.30 10.17
N LEU A 37 -10.69 17.17 9.53
CA LEU A 37 -12.08 16.93 9.13
C LEU A 37 -12.99 16.82 10.36
N LEU A 38 -12.57 16.04 11.39
CA LEU A 38 -13.35 15.85 12.61
C LEU A 38 -13.52 17.15 13.39
N ASP A 39 -12.47 17.97 13.47
CA ASP A 39 -12.54 19.30 14.07
C ASP A 39 -13.52 20.21 13.33
N ALA A 40 -13.50 20.19 11.99
CA ALA A 40 -14.37 21.01 11.16
C ALA A 40 -15.85 20.60 11.22
N VAL A 41 -16.16 19.33 11.46
CA VAL A 41 -17.54 18.81 11.55
C VAL A 41 -18.13 18.89 12.95
N SER A 42 -17.32 19.22 13.95
CA SER A 42 -17.79 19.42 15.33
C SER A 42 -18.84 20.54 15.41
N ALA A 43 -19.65 20.53 16.48
CA ALA A 43 -20.69 21.53 16.69
C ALA A 43 -20.15 22.97 16.67
N SER A 44 -18.92 23.17 17.17
CA SER A 44 -18.24 24.48 17.12
C SER A 44 -17.51 24.71 15.78
N GLY A 45 -16.99 23.67 15.12
CA GLY A 45 -16.18 23.79 13.90
C GLY A 45 -17.00 24.11 12.65
N LEU A 46 -18.26 23.66 12.57
CA LEU A 46 -19.15 23.90 11.44
C LEU A 46 -19.35 25.39 11.12
N GLN A 47 -19.29 26.28 12.13
CA GLN A 47 -19.38 27.74 11.92
C GLN A 47 -18.21 28.28 11.07
N GLY A 48 -17.03 27.65 11.17
CA GLY A 48 -15.87 28.00 10.35
C GLY A 48 -16.06 27.67 8.87
N VAL A 49 -16.90 26.66 8.56
CA VAL A 49 -17.20 26.23 7.19
C VAL A 49 -18.44 26.94 6.64
N VAL A 50 -19.49 27.13 7.47
CA VAL A 50 -20.73 27.84 7.09
C VAL A 50 -21.00 28.93 8.14
N SER A 51 -20.72 30.17 7.81
CA SER A 51 -20.77 31.31 8.74
C SER A 51 -22.15 31.58 9.36
N THR A 52 -23.24 31.14 8.72
CA THR A 52 -24.60 31.24 9.26
C THR A 52 -24.99 30.12 10.20
N TYR A 53 -24.11 29.14 10.40
CA TYR A 53 -24.35 28.06 11.34
C TYR A 53 -24.34 28.55 12.77
N THR A 54 -25.31 28.07 13.53
CA THR A 54 -25.39 28.19 15.00
C THR A 54 -25.75 26.82 15.58
N GLU A 55 -25.53 26.61 16.87
CA GLU A 55 -25.91 25.33 17.54
C GLU A 55 -27.41 25.05 17.56
N THR A 56 -28.25 25.97 17.12
CA THR A 56 -29.70 25.77 16.97
C THR A 56 -30.12 25.56 15.51
N SER A 57 -29.23 25.76 14.54
CA SER A 57 -29.52 25.62 13.10
C SER A 57 -29.80 24.17 12.72
N ALA A 58 -30.75 23.93 11.79
CA ALA A 58 -30.82 22.65 11.09
C ALA A 58 -29.63 22.57 10.12
N ALA A 59 -28.78 21.57 10.30
CA ALA A 59 -27.56 21.41 9.52
C ALA A 59 -27.37 19.97 9.06
N VAL A 60 -26.89 19.81 7.82
CA VAL A 60 -26.45 18.53 7.27
C VAL A 60 -25.00 18.71 6.81
N ALA A 61 -24.12 17.87 7.30
CA ALA A 61 -22.73 17.79 6.87
C ALA A 61 -22.47 16.44 6.21
N THR A 62 -22.07 16.42 4.95
CA THR A 62 -21.61 15.24 4.24
C THR A 62 -20.08 15.23 4.27
N LEU A 63 -19.53 14.14 4.80
CA LEU A 63 -18.12 13.89 4.95
C LEU A 63 -17.70 12.88 3.89
N TYR A 64 -16.66 13.16 3.15
CA TYR A 64 -16.02 12.18 2.25
C TYR A 64 -14.70 11.77 2.88
N ILE A 65 -14.66 10.58 3.44
CA ILE A 65 -13.49 10.01 4.14
C ILE A 65 -12.74 9.14 3.15
N ARG A 66 -11.74 9.65 2.48
CA ARG A 66 -10.95 8.94 1.44
C ARG A 66 -11.84 8.28 0.36
N GLY A 67 -12.96 8.90 0.03
CA GLY A 67 -13.96 8.39 -0.92
C GLY A 67 -15.20 7.75 -0.29
N LEU A 68 -15.19 7.40 1.00
CA LEU A 68 -16.37 6.87 1.72
C LEU A 68 -17.26 8.03 2.20
N PRO A 69 -18.53 8.15 1.73
CA PRO A 69 -19.45 9.18 2.20
C PRO A 69 -20.08 8.80 3.54
N ALA A 70 -20.02 9.72 4.50
CA ALA A 70 -20.76 9.68 5.75
C ALA A 70 -21.54 10.98 5.93
N GLN A 71 -22.57 11.00 6.75
CA GLN A 71 -23.40 12.19 7.02
C GLN A 71 -23.60 12.39 8.51
N VAL A 72 -23.51 13.63 8.93
CA VAL A 72 -23.90 14.13 10.25
C VAL A 72 -25.06 15.10 10.07
N GLU A 73 -26.14 14.96 10.82
CA GLU A 73 -27.32 15.80 10.72
C GLU A 73 -27.82 16.22 12.09
N TYR A 74 -28.16 17.51 12.21
CA TYR A 74 -28.88 18.10 13.32
C TYR A 74 -30.17 18.73 12.83
N ALA A 75 -31.31 18.44 13.50
CA ALA A 75 -32.57 19.15 13.24
C ALA A 75 -32.56 20.55 13.91
N SER A 76 -33.44 21.45 13.46
CA SER A 76 -33.58 22.79 14.03
C SER A 76 -33.91 22.75 15.53
N GLY A 77 -33.15 23.47 16.34
CA GLY A 77 -33.34 23.51 17.80
C GLY A 77 -33.06 22.20 18.53
N SER A 78 -32.59 21.14 17.83
CA SER A 78 -32.34 19.84 18.40
C SER A 78 -30.86 19.63 18.72
N PRO A 79 -30.52 19.08 19.91
CA PRO A 79 -29.19 18.65 20.21
C PRO A 79 -28.84 17.25 19.67
N THR A 80 -29.85 16.55 19.09
CA THR A 80 -29.71 15.15 18.66
C THR A 80 -28.87 15.06 17.39
N LEU A 81 -27.78 14.28 17.46
CA LEU A 81 -26.91 13.94 16.35
C LEU A 81 -27.43 12.70 15.64
N ASN A 82 -27.63 12.79 14.33
CA ASN A 82 -27.88 11.64 13.47
C ASN A 82 -26.65 11.38 12.62
N PHE A 83 -26.08 10.19 12.74
CA PHE A 83 -24.92 9.74 11.97
C PHE A 83 -25.32 8.65 10.99
N ARG A 84 -24.91 8.77 9.72
CA ARG A 84 -25.26 7.82 8.66
C ARG A 84 -24.06 7.49 7.79
N VAL A 85 -23.92 6.21 7.42
CA VAL A 85 -23.03 5.76 6.34
C VAL A 85 -23.90 4.96 5.36
N PRO A 86 -24.41 5.61 4.28
CA PRO A 86 -25.42 5.01 3.41
C PRO A 86 -24.98 3.71 2.75
N SER A 87 -23.72 3.62 2.27
CA SER A 87 -23.17 2.42 1.64
C SER A 87 -23.13 1.20 2.56
N LEU A 88 -23.07 1.42 3.88
CA LEU A 88 -23.06 0.38 4.90
C LEU A 88 -24.43 0.15 5.55
N GLY A 89 -25.46 0.90 5.15
CA GLY A 89 -26.79 0.85 5.76
C GLY A 89 -26.82 1.32 7.23
N ILE A 90 -25.87 2.16 7.63
CA ILE A 90 -25.73 2.64 9.01
C ILE A 90 -26.57 3.88 9.21
N ASN A 91 -27.34 3.89 10.30
CA ASN A 91 -28.12 5.04 10.75
C ASN A 91 -28.21 5.01 12.28
N LEU A 92 -27.51 5.92 12.95
CA LEU A 92 -27.35 6.00 14.38
C LEU A 92 -27.84 7.36 14.88
N THR A 93 -28.34 7.39 16.11
CA THR A 93 -28.86 8.61 16.76
C THR A 93 -28.30 8.71 18.16
N PHE A 94 -27.77 9.88 18.51
CA PHE A 94 -27.23 10.21 19.83
C PHE A 94 -27.94 11.46 20.36
N ALA A 95 -28.51 11.36 21.55
CA ALA A 95 -29.36 12.39 22.12
C ALA A 95 -28.80 12.88 23.48
N GLY A 96 -27.87 13.83 23.43
CA GLY A 96 -27.36 14.55 24.58
C GLY A 96 -28.18 15.80 24.92
N GLY A 97 -27.86 16.46 26.03
CA GLY A 97 -28.48 17.73 26.44
C GLY A 97 -28.06 18.92 25.56
N THR A 98 -26.90 18.82 24.90
CA THR A 98 -26.34 19.78 23.93
C THR A 98 -25.79 19.01 22.72
N ARG A 99 -25.48 19.69 21.62
CA ARG A 99 -24.83 19.07 20.44
C ARG A 99 -23.48 18.47 20.82
N SER A 100 -22.67 19.19 21.58
CA SER A 100 -21.39 18.67 22.07
C SER A 100 -21.59 17.40 22.93
N ALA A 101 -22.61 17.36 23.81
CA ALA A 101 -22.91 16.15 24.59
C ALA A 101 -23.37 14.97 23.72
N SER A 102 -23.99 15.21 22.58
CA SER A 102 -24.33 14.16 21.61
C SER A 102 -23.11 13.65 20.87
N GLU A 103 -22.14 14.53 20.55
CA GLU A 103 -20.83 14.18 19.97
C GLU A 103 -20.01 13.36 20.95
N ASP A 104 -19.96 13.75 22.23
CA ASP A 104 -19.28 12.99 23.27
C ASP A 104 -19.87 11.57 23.46
N GLN A 105 -21.22 11.44 23.33
CA GLN A 105 -21.88 10.13 23.34
C GLN A 105 -21.49 9.29 22.14
N PHE A 106 -21.44 9.88 20.93
CA PHE A 106 -20.99 9.21 19.72
C PHE A 106 -19.52 8.75 19.84
N GLU A 107 -18.63 9.63 20.32
CA GLU A 107 -17.21 9.30 20.51
C GLU A 107 -17.05 8.17 21.54
N THR A 108 -17.74 8.23 22.68
CA THR A 108 -17.72 7.20 23.71
C THR A 108 -18.22 5.86 23.18
N TRP A 109 -19.31 5.88 22.40
CA TRP A 109 -19.86 4.69 21.77
C TRP A 109 -18.88 4.09 20.76
N MET A 110 -18.23 4.91 19.92
CA MET A 110 -17.20 4.46 18.95
C MET A 110 -16.00 3.79 19.61
N LYS A 111 -15.63 4.20 20.84
CA LYS A 111 -14.54 3.58 21.62
C LYS A 111 -14.92 2.23 22.22
N GLY A 112 -16.18 1.90 22.30
CA GLY A 112 -16.71 0.67 22.92
C GLY A 112 -17.60 -0.13 21.99
N GLU A 113 -18.92 0.03 22.12
CA GLU A 113 -19.92 -0.74 21.38
C GLU A 113 -19.85 -0.53 19.85
N GLY A 114 -19.29 0.60 19.41
CA GLY A 114 -19.12 0.96 18.01
C GLY A 114 -17.94 0.32 17.28
N ALA A 115 -17.14 -0.53 17.92
CA ALA A 115 -15.96 -1.15 17.32
C ALA A 115 -16.30 -1.92 16.03
N ASP A 116 -17.43 -2.64 15.99
CA ASP A 116 -17.90 -3.34 14.78
C ASP A 116 -18.20 -2.37 13.63
N LEU A 117 -18.69 -1.16 13.93
CA LEU A 117 -18.91 -0.13 12.93
C LEU A 117 -17.59 0.37 12.36
N LEU A 118 -16.62 0.65 13.23
CA LEU A 118 -15.29 1.08 12.81
C LEU A 118 -14.65 0.03 11.90
N THR A 119 -14.72 -1.25 12.28
CA THR A 119 -14.25 -2.38 11.44
C THR A 119 -14.91 -2.37 10.07
N ARG A 120 -16.25 -2.24 9.99
CA ARG A 120 -16.97 -2.18 8.72
C ARG A 120 -16.58 -0.97 7.87
N MET A 121 -16.38 0.20 8.49
CA MET A 121 -15.92 1.39 7.79
C MET A 121 -14.48 1.23 7.26
N LEU A 122 -13.56 0.68 8.05
CA LEU A 122 -12.18 0.44 7.64
C LEU A 122 -12.10 -0.60 6.51
N LYS A 123 -12.89 -1.67 6.58
CA LYS A 123 -13.02 -2.66 5.51
C LYS A 123 -13.53 -2.03 4.21
N GLU A 124 -14.57 -1.19 4.30
CA GLU A 124 -15.10 -0.47 3.14
C GLU A 124 -14.08 0.54 2.59
N LEU A 125 -13.27 1.17 3.44
CA LEU A 125 -12.19 2.06 3.00
C LEU A 125 -11.12 1.33 2.17
N ALA A 126 -10.81 0.07 2.46
CA ALA A 126 -9.92 -0.73 1.62
C ALA A 126 -10.53 -0.99 0.22
N HIS A 127 -11.87 -1.01 0.11
CA HIS A 127 -12.60 -1.19 -1.15
C HIS A 127 -12.75 0.12 -1.95
N VAL A 128 -12.98 1.26 -1.29
CA VAL A 128 -13.31 2.51 -2.00
C VAL A 128 -12.16 3.51 -2.09
N SER A 129 -11.11 3.36 -1.27
CA SER A 129 -10.00 4.29 -1.21
C SER A 129 -8.80 3.84 -2.05
N PRO A 130 -8.37 4.62 -3.05
CA PRO A 130 -7.19 4.30 -3.86
C PRO A 130 -5.86 4.43 -3.11
N VAL A 131 -5.86 5.04 -1.93
CA VAL A 131 -4.67 5.33 -1.12
C VAL A 131 -4.71 4.69 0.26
N ASP A 132 -5.55 3.65 0.45
CA ASP A 132 -5.59 2.94 1.72
C ASP A 132 -4.23 2.32 2.05
N PRO A 133 -3.67 2.54 3.28
CA PRO A 133 -2.32 2.09 3.62
C PRO A 133 -2.25 0.58 3.91
N VAL A 134 -3.39 -0.09 4.10
CA VAL A 134 -3.44 -1.51 4.47
C VAL A 134 -3.55 -2.40 3.25
N ALA A 135 -4.48 -2.09 2.33
CA ALA A 135 -4.73 -2.92 1.14
C ALA A 135 -5.26 -2.08 -0.05
N GLY A 136 -5.48 -2.72 -1.20
CA GLY A 136 -6.16 -2.12 -2.35
C GLY A 136 -5.31 -1.20 -3.23
N ASN A 137 -3.99 -1.21 -3.09
CA ASN A 137 -3.08 -0.53 -4.01
C ASN A 137 -1.65 -1.09 -3.90
N PRO A 138 -0.75 -0.86 -4.89
CA PRO A 138 0.62 -1.39 -4.86
C PRO A 138 1.50 -0.82 -3.73
N GLY A 139 1.17 0.37 -3.21
CA GLY A 139 1.89 1.02 -2.09
C GLY A 139 1.42 0.59 -0.71
N SER A 140 0.29 -0.12 -0.61
CA SER A 140 -0.27 -0.63 0.65
C SER A 140 0.61 -1.72 1.28
N LEU A 141 0.41 -1.99 2.57
CA LEU A 141 1.10 -3.06 3.29
C LEU A 141 0.95 -4.41 2.56
N MET A 142 -0.28 -4.80 2.19
CA MET A 142 -0.56 -6.06 1.47
C MET A 142 0.20 -6.13 0.14
N GLY A 143 0.16 -5.06 -0.66
CA GLY A 143 0.86 -4.97 -1.93
C GLY A 143 2.38 -5.10 -1.77
N GLN A 144 2.94 -4.42 -0.76
CA GLN A 144 4.38 -4.44 -0.47
C GLN A 144 4.86 -5.79 0.07
N MET A 145 4.07 -6.47 0.92
CA MET A 145 4.38 -7.81 1.42
C MET A 145 4.41 -8.82 0.28
N GLY A 146 3.39 -8.82 -0.59
CA GLY A 146 3.34 -9.72 -1.75
C GLY A 146 4.44 -9.45 -2.77
N ALA A 147 4.78 -8.19 -3.02
CA ALA A 147 5.91 -7.84 -3.89
C ALA A 147 7.25 -8.32 -3.33
N ALA A 148 7.45 -8.28 -2.00
CA ALA A 148 8.66 -8.78 -1.35
C ALA A 148 8.78 -10.31 -1.47
N ASP A 149 7.70 -11.07 -1.21
CA ASP A 149 7.71 -12.53 -1.33
C ASP A 149 7.96 -12.97 -2.78
N PHE A 150 7.27 -12.34 -3.74
CA PHE A 150 7.48 -12.62 -5.16
C PHE A 150 8.91 -12.29 -5.61
N SER A 151 9.46 -11.14 -5.19
CA SER A 151 10.82 -10.74 -5.54
C SER A 151 11.86 -11.69 -4.98
N THR A 152 11.64 -12.24 -3.78
CA THR A 152 12.49 -13.26 -3.16
C THR A 152 12.54 -14.54 -3.99
N ALA A 153 11.40 -15.00 -4.50
CA ALA A 153 11.35 -16.17 -5.38
C ALA A 153 11.94 -15.88 -6.76
N ALA A 154 11.65 -14.68 -7.32
CA ALA A 154 12.15 -14.23 -8.61
C ALA A 154 13.61 -13.77 -8.56
N ASP A 155 14.16 -13.51 -7.36
CA ASP A 155 15.58 -13.17 -7.12
C ASP A 155 16.45 -14.36 -7.49
N SER A 156 16.84 -14.40 -8.72
CA SER A 156 17.40 -15.58 -9.32
C SER A 156 18.91 -15.51 -9.43
N VAL A 157 19.48 -16.66 -9.47
CA VAL A 157 20.68 -17.15 -10.14
C VAL A 157 21.04 -16.41 -11.44
N PHE A 158 20.13 -15.63 -12.01
CA PHE A 158 20.22 -14.92 -13.28
C PHE A 158 21.44 -14.01 -13.41
N VAL A 159 21.85 -13.37 -12.33
CA VAL A 159 22.97 -12.45 -12.34
C VAL A 159 24.26 -13.15 -12.00
N ASP A 160 24.18 -14.25 -11.24
CA ASP A 160 25.35 -15.02 -10.83
C ASP A 160 26.04 -15.66 -12.02
N ASP A 161 25.23 -16.21 -12.97
CA ASP A 161 25.77 -16.87 -14.17
C ASP A 161 26.28 -15.88 -15.24
N THR A 162 25.62 -14.72 -15.40
CA THR A 162 25.96 -13.75 -16.45
C THR A 162 27.03 -12.73 -16.06
N THR A 163 27.13 -12.39 -14.77
CA THR A 163 28.13 -11.43 -14.28
C THR A 163 29.35 -12.08 -13.63
N GLY A 164 29.37 -13.42 -13.51
CA GLY A 164 30.44 -14.16 -12.85
C GLY A 164 30.46 -13.95 -11.32
N SER A 165 29.32 -13.59 -10.73
CA SER A 165 29.17 -13.44 -9.27
C SER A 165 29.14 -14.80 -8.60
N SER A 166 29.87 -14.97 -7.50
CA SER A 166 29.92 -16.23 -6.73
C SER A 166 28.82 -16.33 -5.65
N MET A 167 27.75 -15.57 -5.79
CA MET A 167 26.71 -15.46 -4.74
C MET A 167 25.94 -16.75 -4.48
N ALA A 168 25.84 -17.64 -5.48
CA ALA A 168 25.14 -18.94 -5.32
C ALA A 168 25.74 -19.83 -4.21
N GLY A 169 27.03 -19.66 -3.91
CA GLY A 169 27.75 -20.43 -2.89
C GLY A 169 27.93 -19.71 -1.55
N ASN A 170 27.54 -18.44 -1.42
CA ASN A 170 27.86 -17.61 -0.27
C ASN A 170 26.60 -17.05 0.44
N ASN A 171 26.78 -16.63 1.69
CA ASN A 171 25.83 -15.78 2.37
C ASN A 171 25.95 -14.36 1.80
N TYR A 172 24.85 -13.62 1.73
CA TYR A 172 24.88 -12.22 1.27
C TYR A 172 23.83 -11.34 1.94
N ALA A 173 24.17 -10.07 2.08
CA ALA A 173 23.26 -9.03 2.49
C ALA A 173 22.60 -8.38 1.25
N LEU A 174 21.34 -7.99 1.38
CA LEU A 174 20.62 -7.16 0.43
C LEU A 174 20.31 -5.82 1.10
N VAL A 175 20.69 -4.74 0.44
CA VAL A 175 20.23 -3.38 0.76
C VAL A 175 19.74 -2.75 -0.52
N GLY A 176 18.58 -2.13 -0.49
CA GLY A 176 18.00 -1.48 -1.66
C GLY A 176 17.37 -0.15 -1.32
N LEU A 177 16.93 0.55 -2.35
CA LEU A 177 16.16 1.77 -2.25
C LEU A 177 15.19 1.80 -3.44
N GLU A 178 13.90 1.96 -3.16
CA GLU A 178 12.86 2.04 -4.17
C GLU A 178 12.08 3.35 -4.03
N PHE A 179 11.80 4.00 -5.15
CA PHE A 179 10.95 5.17 -5.24
C PHE A 179 9.82 4.89 -6.22
N GLY A 180 8.60 4.86 -5.73
CA GLY A 180 7.40 4.67 -6.53
C GLY A 180 6.49 5.89 -6.50
N ARG A 181 5.82 6.15 -7.62
CA ARG A 181 4.70 7.07 -7.70
C ARG A 181 3.56 6.39 -8.41
N TYR A 182 2.39 6.38 -7.76
CA TYR A 182 1.17 5.74 -8.27
C TYR A 182 0.05 6.76 -8.28
N SER A 183 -0.87 6.63 -9.22
CA SER A 183 -2.13 7.39 -9.28
C SER A 183 -3.28 6.46 -9.65
N ALA A 184 -4.41 6.64 -8.97
CA ALA A 184 -5.66 5.94 -9.25
C ALA A 184 -6.83 6.76 -8.71
N GLY A 185 -7.98 6.77 -9.38
CA GLY A 185 -9.21 7.45 -8.92
C GLY A 185 -9.07 8.95 -8.67
N GLY A 186 -8.10 9.62 -9.28
CA GLY A 186 -7.81 11.04 -9.09
C GLY A 186 -6.88 11.37 -7.92
N PHE A 187 -6.39 10.36 -7.18
CA PHE A 187 -5.41 10.51 -6.09
C PHE A 187 -4.02 10.07 -6.52
N SER A 188 -3.00 10.65 -5.90
CA SER A 188 -1.59 10.31 -6.11
C SER A 188 -0.93 9.87 -4.82
N GLN A 189 -0.08 8.86 -4.90
CA GLN A 189 0.70 8.33 -3.78
C GLN A 189 2.17 8.22 -4.18
N ASN A 190 3.07 8.69 -3.32
CA ASN A 190 4.50 8.42 -3.43
C ASN A 190 4.90 7.38 -2.38
N VAL A 191 5.76 6.46 -2.77
CA VAL A 191 6.24 5.36 -1.94
C VAL A 191 7.76 5.37 -1.97
N THR A 192 8.38 5.44 -0.80
CA THR A 192 9.82 5.24 -0.62
C THR A 192 10.02 3.99 0.21
N LYS A 193 10.77 3.00 -0.30
CA LYS A 193 10.99 1.73 0.37
C LYS A 193 12.48 1.45 0.51
N LEU A 194 12.86 0.98 1.68
CA LEU A 194 14.19 0.48 2.03
C LEU A 194 14.10 -1.03 2.26
N PRO A 195 14.28 -1.88 1.24
CA PRO A 195 14.38 -3.32 1.41
C PRO A 195 15.73 -3.67 2.06
N LEU A 196 15.65 -4.39 3.18
CA LEU A 196 16.81 -4.93 3.90
C LEU A 196 16.65 -6.45 3.96
N GLY A 197 17.74 -7.19 3.76
CA GLY A 197 17.66 -8.65 3.82
C GLY A 197 19.01 -9.30 4.04
N TRP A 198 18.94 -10.54 4.53
CA TRP A 198 20.10 -11.42 4.68
C TRP A 198 19.76 -12.81 4.20
N THR A 199 20.62 -13.39 3.37
CA THR A 199 20.46 -14.74 2.84
C THR A 199 21.57 -15.65 3.35
N TRP A 200 21.18 -16.77 3.94
CA TRP A 200 22.07 -17.86 4.32
C TRP A 200 22.03 -18.95 3.25
N ASN A 201 23.22 -19.34 2.78
CA ASN A 201 23.37 -20.55 1.99
C ASN A 201 23.42 -21.77 2.92
N LEU A 202 22.46 -22.67 2.78
CA LEU A 202 22.38 -23.89 3.59
C LEU A 202 23.02 -25.11 2.90
N GLY A 203 23.63 -24.90 1.73
CA GLY A 203 24.20 -25.97 0.90
C GLY A 203 23.15 -26.66 0.00
N ASN A 204 23.64 -27.42 -0.98
CA ASN A 204 22.79 -28.18 -1.94
C ASN A 204 21.71 -27.33 -2.66
N GLY A 205 21.95 -26.02 -2.83
CA GLY A 205 21.01 -25.09 -3.47
C GLY A 205 19.88 -24.59 -2.56
N TYR A 206 19.85 -24.99 -1.28
CA TYR A 206 18.91 -24.46 -0.29
C TYR A 206 19.41 -23.11 0.22
N HIS A 207 18.52 -22.12 0.31
CA HIS A 207 18.83 -20.83 0.90
C HIS A 207 17.69 -20.42 1.83
N PHE A 208 18.04 -19.84 2.97
CA PHE A 208 17.10 -19.18 3.85
C PHE A 208 17.33 -17.68 3.79
N LYS A 209 16.24 -16.91 3.54
CA LYS A 209 16.29 -15.45 3.46
C LYS A 209 15.42 -14.84 4.53
N LEU A 210 15.97 -13.88 5.27
CA LEU A 210 15.24 -13.01 6.18
C LEU A 210 15.20 -11.61 5.58
N GLU A 211 14.02 -10.98 5.55
CA GLU A 211 13.83 -9.63 5.01
C GLU A 211 13.07 -8.74 5.98
N ALA A 212 13.49 -7.47 6.07
CA ALA A 212 12.87 -6.44 6.89
C ALA A 212 12.69 -5.14 6.08
N PRO A 213 11.75 -5.07 5.12
CA PRO A 213 11.49 -3.85 4.37
C PRO A 213 10.84 -2.79 5.25
N LEU A 214 11.29 -1.53 5.10
CA LEU A 214 10.69 -0.34 5.68
C LEU A 214 10.12 0.51 4.54
N THR A 215 8.90 1.03 4.71
CA THR A 215 8.25 1.85 3.68
C THR A 215 7.71 3.14 4.30
N TYR A 216 7.93 4.24 3.61
CA TYR A 216 7.32 5.54 3.88
C TYR A 216 6.45 5.93 2.69
N THR A 217 5.23 6.38 2.98
CA THR A 217 4.25 6.78 1.94
C THR A 217 3.75 8.19 2.18
N THR A 218 3.48 8.90 1.10
CA THR A 218 2.75 10.17 1.15
C THR A 218 1.65 10.13 0.10
N ALA A 219 0.43 10.56 0.47
CA ALA A 219 -0.71 10.64 -0.43
C ALA A 219 -1.44 11.96 -0.19
N GLU A 220 -1.52 12.84 -1.20
CA GLU A 220 -2.19 14.15 -1.15
C GLU A 220 -1.89 14.95 0.15
N GLY A 221 -0.63 14.90 0.62
CA GLY A 221 -0.20 15.56 1.85
C GLY A 221 -0.20 14.69 3.10
N ALA A 222 -1.05 13.68 3.19
CA ALA A 222 -1.04 12.70 4.28
C ALA A 222 0.22 11.83 4.25
N LYS A 223 0.68 11.43 5.44
CA LYS A 223 1.90 10.63 5.63
C LYS A 223 1.57 9.30 6.30
N GLY A 224 2.28 8.26 5.90
CA GLY A 224 2.14 6.94 6.50
C GLY A 224 3.45 6.17 6.45
N GLY A 225 3.51 5.12 7.25
CA GLY A 225 4.66 4.24 7.28
C GLY A 225 4.27 2.78 7.47
N SER A 226 5.08 1.87 6.93
CA SER A 226 4.93 0.45 7.18
C SER A 226 6.28 -0.23 7.35
N ALA A 227 6.27 -1.33 8.08
CA ALA A 227 7.39 -2.23 8.24
C ALA A 227 6.90 -3.67 8.17
N ALA A 228 7.73 -4.56 7.65
CA ALA A 228 7.43 -5.98 7.67
C ALA A 228 8.69 -6.79 8.00
N LEU A 229 8.49 -8.00 8.53
CA LEU A 229 9.54 -9.00 8.74
C LEU A 229 9.07 -10.30 8.10
N GLY A 230 9.90 -10.89 7.24
CA GLY A 230 9.56 -12.11 6.52
C GLY A 230 10.72 -13.07 6.41
N GLY A 231 10.42 -14.37 6.50
CA GLY A 231 11.34 -15.46 6.27
C GLY A 231 10.90 -16.31 5.08
N ALA A 232 11.82 -16.65 4.19
CA ALA A 232 11.57 -17.49 3.02
C ALA A 232 12.65 -18.57 2.89
N LEU A 233 12.22 -19.80 2.53
CA LEU A 233 13.11 -20.91 2.31
C LEU A 233 13.08 -21.30 0.82
N ARG A 234 14.20 -21.16 0.14
CA ARG A 234 14.37 -21.61 -1.22
C ARG A 234 14.70 -23.11 -1.26
N VAL A 235 13.85 -23.87 -1.92
CA VAL A 235 13.94 -25.34 -1.99
C VAL A 235 14.11 -25.75 -3.46
N PRO A 236 15.29 -26.23 -3.89
CA PRO A 236 15.46 -26.78 -5.24
C PRO A 236 14.69 -28.11 -5.35
N VAL A 237 13.86 -28.22 -6.40
CA VAL A 237 13.06 -29.42 -6.67
C VAL A 237 13.68 -30.23 -7.81
N LEU A 238 13.96 -29.55 -8.92
CA LEU A 238 14.63 -30.11 -10.09
C LEU A 238 15.61 -29.05 -10.63
N LYS A 239 16.45 -29.46 -11.62
CA LYS A 239 17.32 -28.50 -12.31
C LYS A 239 16.46 -27.36 -12.92
N GLY A 240 16.77 -26.13 -12.53
CA GLY A 240 16.04 -24.96 -12.95
C GLY A 240 14.69 -24.71 -12.26
N TRP A 241 14.18 -25.64 -11.43
CA TRP A 241 12.92 -25.51 -10.74
C TRP A 241 13.09 -25.39 -9.22
N VAL A 242 12.56 -24.34 -8.65
CA VAL A 242 12.66 -24.00 -7.22
C VAL A 242 11.29 -23.66 -6.66
N LEU A 243 10.98 -24.16 -5.47
CA LEU A 243 9.85 -23.72 -4.65
C LEU A 243 10.35 -22.80 -3.54
N THR A 244 9.54 -21.80 -3.19
CA THR A 244 9.88 -20.84 -2.15
C THR A 244 8.66 -20.58 -1.25
N PRO A 245 8.44 -21.38 -0.19
CA PRO A 245 7.53 -21.03 0.88
C PRO A 245 8.05 -19.82 1.66
N ALA A 246 7.16 -18.91 2.07
CA ALA A 246 7.48 -17.76 2.89
C ALA A 246 6.37 -17.45 3.91
N LEU A 247 6.78 -16.88 5.04
CA LEU A 247 5.92 -16.34 6.07
C LEU A 247 6.34 -14.89 6.36
N ARG A 248 5.36 -14.00 6.55
CA ARG A 248 5.64 -12.60 6.83
C ARG A 248 4.62 -12.01 7.80
N VAL A 249 5.09 -11.10 8.66
CA VAL A 249 4.26 -10.21 9.46
C VAL A 249 4.62 -8.79 9.12
N GLY A 250 3.64 -7.92 9.03
CA GLY A 250 3.85 -6.50 8.77
C GLY A 250 2.87 -5.65 9.57
N ALA A 251 3.25 -4.39 9.75
CA ALA A 251 2.40 -3.37 10.35
C ALA A 251 2.47 -2.09 9.53
N THR A 252 1.37 -1.37 9.48
CA THR A 252 1.26 -0.05 8.85
C THR A 252 0.50 0.90 9.74
N GLY A 253 0.79 2.19 9.63
CA GLY A 253 0.05 3.23 10.35
C GLY A 253 0.17 4.59 9.68
N SER A 254 -0.91 5.37 9.79
CA SER A 254 -1.00 6.75 9.38
C SER A 254 -2.03 7.45 10.26
N SER A 255 -1.58 8.39 11.10
CA SER A 255 -2.47 9.26 11.88
C SER A 255 -3.30 10.13 10.95
N ASP A 256 -2.68 10.64 9.89
CA ASP A 256 -3.35 11.54 8.94
C ASP A 256 -4.50 10.82 8.22
N LEU A 257 -4.30 9.56 7.83
CA LEU A 257 -5.35 8.75 7.19
C LEU A 257 -6.32 8.10 8.18
N GLY A 258 -6.06 8.17 9.49
CA GLY A 258 -6.86 7.47 10.50
C GLY A 258 -6.85 5.96 10.29
N ALA A 259 -5.68 5.36 10.05
CA ALA A 259 -5.56 3.95 9.70
C ALA A 259 -4.34 3.32 10.36
N ALA A 260 -4.52 2.12 10.89
CA ALA A 260 -3.45 1.26 11.39
C ALA A 260 -3.86 -0.20 11.27
N ALA A 261 -2.91 -1.08 10.95
CA ALA A 261 -3.15 -2.52 10.91
C ALA A 261 -1.89 -3.33 11.13
N VAL A 262 -2.06 -4.53 11.67
CA VAL A 262 -1.09 -5.62 11.62
C VAL A 262 -1.62 -6.66 10.63
N MET A 263 -0.74 -7.24 9.83
CA MET A 263 -1.07 -8.24 8.82
C MET A 263 -0.09 -9.40 8.85
N TYR A 264 -0.61 -10.61 8.70
CA TYR A 264 0.16 -11.82 8.51
C TYR A 264 -0.05 -12.35 7.11
N SER A 265 1.00 -12.97 6.55
CA SER A 265 0.89 -13.68 5.28
C SER A 265 1.65 -14.99 5.29
N ALA A 266 1.14 -15.92 4.48
CA ALA A 266 1.83 -17.13 4.09
C ALA A 266 1.77 -17.24 2.57
N SER A 267 2.90 -17.49 1.92
CA SER A 267 2.97 -17.60 0.47
C SER A 267 3.77 -18.82 0.03
N LEU A 268 3.46 -19.30 -1.16
CA LEU A 268 4.23 -20.32 -1.87
C LEU A 268 4.48 -19.83 -3.29
N SER A 269 5.74 -19.72 -3.65
CA SER A 269 6.15 -19.39 -5.01
C SER A 269 6.81 -20.58 -5.68
N SER A 270 6.63 -20.69 -6.99
CA SER A 270 7.26 -21.64 -7.89
C SER A 270 8.02 -20.87 -8.96
N ARG A 271 9.30 -21.14 -9.13
CA ARG A 271 10.10 -20.55 -10.20
C ARG A 271 10.76 -21.64 -11.04
N TYR A 272 10.55 -21.54 -12.35
CA TYR A 272 11.28 -22.34 -13.34
C TYR A 272 12.15 -21.42 -14.20
N ALA A 273 13.46 -21.68 -14.20
CA ALA A 273 14.45 -20.94 -14.98
C ALA A 273 15.15 -21.87 -16.00
N PHE A 274 15.30 -21.39 -17.22
CA PHE A 274 15.97 -22.10 -18.31
C PHE A 274 16.73 -21.15 -19.24
N ALA A 275 17.72 -21.65 -19.95
CA ALA A 275 18.51 -20.91 -20.91
C ALA A 275 18.23 -21.38 -22.34
N LEU A 276 18.23 -20.46 -23.30
CA LEU A 276 18.14 -20.72 -24.73
C LEU A 276 19.19 -19.86 -25.42
N GLY A 277 20.32 -20.45 -25.78
CA GLY A 277 21.51 -19.70 -26.23
C GLY A 277 22.01 -18.79 -25.11
N ASP A 278 22.24 -17.53 -25.45
CA ASP A 278 22.69 -16.49 -24.49
C ASP A 278 21.55 -15.86 -23.69
N TRP A 279 20.31 -16.27 -23.94
CA TRP A 279 19.12 -15.76 -23.28
C TRP A 279 18.72 -16.67 -22.13
N GLN A 280 18.38 -16.04 -21.03
CA GLN A 280 17.85 -16.72 -19.84
C GLN A 280 16.41 -16.30 -19.65
N PHE A 281 15.56 -17.25 -19.31
CA PHE A 281 14.14 -17.08 -19.08
C PHE A 281 13.78 -17.56 -17.68
N GLY A 282 12.83 -16.86 -17.07
CA GLY A 282 12.24 -17.28 -15.81
C GLY A 282 10.73 -17.15 -15.84
N ILE A 283 10.06 -18.15 -15.30
CA ILE A 283 8.62 -18.13 -15.05
C ILE A 283 8.46 -18.26 -13.55
N THR A 284 7.74 -17.33 -12.92
CA THR A 284 7.51 -17.31 -11.48
C THR A 284 6.04 -17.16 -11.21
N ASP A 285 5.48 -18.09 -10.46
CA ASP A 285 4.09 -18.07 -10.00
C ASP A 285 4.06 -18.05 -8.48
N MET A 286 3.15 -17.30 -7.88
CA MET A 286 2.97 -17.20 -6.44
C MET A 286 1.49 -17.19 -6.07
N VAL A 287 1.15 -17.94 -5.04
CA VAL A 287 -0.08 -17.80 -4.28
C VAL A 287 0.27 -17.36 -2.86
N GLY A 288 -0.40 -16.33 -2.36
CA GLY A 288 -0.22 -15.82 -1.00
C GLY A 288 -1.56 -15.58 -0.32
N LEU A 289 -1.63 -15.88 0.97
CA LEU A 289 -2.77 -15.63 1.85
C LEU A 289 -2.41 -14.49 2.79
N TYR A 290 -3.28 -13.49 2.89
CA TYR A 290 -3.08 -12.26 3.67
C TYR A 290 -4.26 -12.07 4.60
N ARG A 291 -3.98 -11.80 5.89
CA ARG A 291 -5.02 -11.55 6.90
C ARG A 291 -4.59 -10.42 7.82
N THR A 292 -5.49 -9.49 8.07
CA THR A 292 -5.31 -8.50 9.13
C THR A 292 -5.64 -9.09 10.49
N GLN A 293 -5.10 -8.45 11.52
CA GLN A 293 -5.30 -8.77 12.93
C GLN A 293 -5.77 -7.50 13.62
N SER A 294 -6.71 -7.63 14.55
CA SER A 294 -7.14 -6.53 15.40
C SER A 294 -5.97 -5.94 16.19
N LEU A 295 -5.99 -4.63 16.35
CA LEU A 295 -4.97 -3.84 17.05
C LEU A 295 -5.65 -2.87 18.03
N LYS A 296 -5.22 -2.85 19.28
CA LYS A 296 -5.62 -1.80 20.23
C LYS A 296 -4.70 -0.58 20.09
N TYR A 297 -5.30 0.58 19.85
CA TYR A 297 -4.62 1.86 19.80
C TYR A 297 -5.35 2.87 20.71
N GLY A 298 -4.78 3.15 21.87
CA GLY A 298 -5.48 3.89 22.92
C GLY A 298 -6.73 3.13 23.38
N ASP A 299 -7.87 3.81 23.35
CA ASP A 299 -9.19 3.26 23.71
C ASP A 299 -9.94 2.64 22.53
N TYR A 300 -9.35 2.67 21.31
CA TYR A 300 -9.97 2.12 20.11
C TYR A 300 -9.46 0.71 19.80
N GLU A 301 -10.36 -0.17 19.40
CA GLU A 301 -10.04 -1.41 18.73
C GLU A 301 -10.11 -1.19 17.20
N ILE A 302 -8.96 -1.31 16.54
CA ILE A 302 -8.83 -1.11 15.09
C ILE A 302 -8.70 -2.48 14.45
N ASP A 303 -9.66 -2.84 13.61
CA ASP A 303 -9.63 -4.06 12.81
C ASP A 303 -10.10 -3.74 11.39
N TYR A 304 -9.37 -4.21 10.40
CA TYR A 304 -9.78 -4.17 9.00
C TYR A 304 -10.56 -5.41 8.59
N ASP A 305 -10.45 -6.50 9.35
CA ASP A 305 -11.07 -7.81 9.09
C ASP A 305 -10.93 -8.24 7.62
N LEU A 306 -9.71 -8.06 7.06
CA LEU A 306 -9.42 -8.44 5.67
C LEU A 306 -8.84 -9.85 5.60
N SER A 307 -9.35 -10.62 4.64
CA SER A 307 -8.86 -11.95 4.29
C SER A 307 -8.81 -12.09 2.77
N ASN A 308 -7.60 -11.97 2.21
CA ASN A 308 -7.38 -11.98 0.77
C ASN A 308 -6.38 -13.04 0.34
N THR A 309 -6.57 -13.55 -0.86
CA THR A 309 -5.62 -14.36 -1.59
C THR A 309 -5.05 -13.52 -2.72
N MET A 310 -3.72 -13.50 -2.86
CA MET A 310 -3.01 -12.88 -3.97
C MET A 310 -2.45 -13.96 -4.87
N LEU A 311 -2.74 -13.86 -6.17
CA LEU A 311 -2.06 -14.59 -7.23
C LEU A 311 -1.13 -13.61 -7.96
N ARG A 312 0.14 -13.99 -8.11
CA ARG A 312 1.12 -13.15 -8.79
C ARG A 312 1.94 -14.02 -9.72
N ASN A 313 1.87 -13.73 -11.03
CA ASN A 313 2.50 -14.52 -12.07
C ASN A 313 3.41 -13.61 -12.89
N GLY A 314 4.62 -14.07 -13.18
CA GLY A 314 5.59 -13.27 -13.89
C GLY A 314 6.45 -14.08 -14.84
N ILE A 315 6.81 -13.43 -15.94
CA ILE A 315 7.80 -13.93 -16.90
C ILE A 315 8.92 -12.91 -16.95
N ASP A 316 10.14 -13.39 -16.93
CA ASP A 316 11.31 -12.54 -17.10
C ASP A 316 12.26 -13.14 -18.15
N VAL A 317 12.99 -12.24 -18.79
CA VAL A 317 14.02 -12.57 -19.76
C VAL A 317 15.23 -11.66 -19.55
N GLY A 318 16.41 -12.18 -19.74
CA GLY A 318 17.65 -11.39 -19.66
C GLY A 318 18.81 -12.02 -20.38
N SER A 319 19.88 -11.26 -20.50
CA SER A 319 21.15 -11.70 -21.11
C SER A 319 22.29 -10.81 -20.64
N SER A 320 23.52 -11.24 -20.88
CA SER A 320 24.70 -10.38 -20.72
C SER A 320 24.65 -9.22 -21.74
N LEU A 321 25.14 -8.07 -21.34
CA LEU A 321 25.36 -6.95 -22.27
C LEU A 321 26.70 -7.15 -23.03
N PRO A 322 26.72 -6.87 -24.33
CA PRO A 322 27.95 -6.97 -25.12
C PRO A 322 29.01 -5.91 -24.72
N SER A 323 28.55 -4.84 -24.05
CA SER A 323 29.41 -3.76 -23.55
C SER A 323 29.52 -3.81 -22.03
N SER A 324 30.69 -3.44 -21.51
CA SER A 324 30.89 -3.30 -20.06
C SER A 324 30.18 -2.05 -19.53
N LEU A 325 29.61 -2.16 -18.32
CA LEU A 325 29.12 -1.02 -17.54
C LEU A 325 30.14 -0.72 -16.43
N LEU A 326 30.63 0.51 -16.36
CA LEU A 326 31.69 0.92 -15.43
C LEU A 326 32.96 0.05 -15.53
N GLY A 327 33.31 -0.41 -16.76
CA GLY A 327 34.47 -1.26 -17.01
C GLY A 327 34.30 -2.73 -16.58
N ARG A 328 33.10 -3.18 -16.27
CA ARG A 328 32.81 -4.54 -15.78
C ARG A 328 31.70 -5.21 -16.58
N PRO A 329 31.67 -6.56 -16.64
CA PRO A 329 30.55 -7.27 -17.25
C PRO A 329 29.23 -6.81 -16.67
N ALA A 330 28.25 -6.65 -17.53
CA ALA A 330 26.92 -6.20 -17.17
C ALA A 330 25.85 -7.12 -17.78
N ALA A 331 24.70 -7.15 -17.17
CA ALA A 331 23.53 -7.89 -17.65
C ALA A 331 22.30 -6.99 -17.61
N TRP A 332 21.33 -7.32 -18.44
CA TRP A 332 19.99 -6.72 -18.42
C TRP A 332 18.93 -7.78 -18.17
N ARG A 333 17.81 -7.35 -17.62
CA ARG A 333 16.63 -8.18 -17.41
C ARG A 333 15.37 -7.36 -17.63
N ALA A 334 14.39 -7.93 -18.34
CA ALA A 334 13.05 -7.36 -18.48
C ALA A 334 12.03 -8.34 -17.94
N TRP A 335 10.88 -7.83 -17.44
CA TRP A 335 9.84 -8.67 -16.88
C TRP A 335 8.45 -8.09 -17.11
N ILE A 336 7.48 -9.00 -17.08
CA ILE A 336 6.05 -8.70 -17.00
C ILE A 336 5.50 -9.50 -15.83
N ILE A 337 4.73 -8.84 -14.95
CA ILE A 337 4.10 -9.47 -13.78
C ILE A 337 2.63 -9.11 -13.79
N ASP A 338 1.75 -10.10 -13.63
CA ASP A 338 0.31 -9.94 -13.41
C ASP A 338 0.00 -10.23 -11.94
N THR A 339 -0.75 -9.35 -11.29
CA THR A 339 -1.17 -9.49 -9.89
C THR A 339 -2.69 -9.44 -9.82
N ARG A 340 -3.28 -10.39 -9.09
CA ARG A 340 -4.73 -10.48 -8.85
C ARG A 340 -5.01 -10.81 -7.40
N TYR A 341 -6.01 -10.14 -6.86
CA TYR A 341 -6.54 -10.40 -5.53
C TYR A 341 -7.90 -11.06 -5.61
N SER A 342 -8.24 -11.84 -4.60
CA SER A 342 -9.57 -12.41 -4.37
C SER A 342 -9.81 -12.54 -2.87
N GLY A 343 -11.07 -12.58 -2.46
CA GLY A 343 -11.50 -12.55 -1.06
C GLY A 343 -12.30 -11.29 -0.78
N ASP A 344 -11.92 -10.52 0.23
CA ASP A 344 -12.56 -9.24 0.51
C ASP A 344 -12.28 -8.24 -0.63
N ALA A 345 -13.29 -7.40 -0.95
CA ALA A 345 -13.19 -6.44 -2.03
C ALA A 345 -12.11 -5.39 -1.75
N LEU A 346 -11.32 -5.07 -2.75
CA LEU A 346 -10.24 -4.08 -2.70
C LEU A 346 -10.42 -3.05 -3.81
N TYR A 347 -9.89 -1.84 -3.61
CA TYR A 347 -9.99 -0.80 -4.64
C TYR A 347 -9.29 -1.21 -5.94
N ILE A 348 -8.06 -1.73 -5.86
CA ILE A 348 -7.35 -2.36 -6.98
C ILE A 348 -7.32 -3.86 -6.75
N GLU A 349 -8.02 -4.62 -7.58
CA GLU A 349 -8.04 -6.09 -7.51
C GLU A 349 -7.09 -6.74 -8.51
N LYS A 350 -6.71 -6.02 -9.56
CA LYS A 350 -5.73 -6.51 -10.54
C LYS A 350 -4.88 -5.40 -11.14
N TYR A 351 -3.62 -5.71 -11.36
CA TYR A 351 -2.68 -4.81 -12.06
C TYR A 351 -1.52 -5.58 -12.67
N GLN A 352 -0.89 -4.97 -13.68
CA GLN A 352 0.28 -5.48 -14.36
C GLN A 352 1.47 -4.55 -14.14
N GLU A 353 2.66 -5.15 -14.10
CA GLU A 353 3.94 -4.46 -13.99
C GLU A 353 4.82 -4.85 -15.16
N PHE A 354 5.42 -3.86 -15.79
CA PHE A 354 6.37 -4.01 -16.90
C PHE A 354 7.67 -3.34 -16.47
N GLY A 355 8.76 -4.09 -16.46
CA GLY A 355 10.00 -3.54 -15.98
C GLY A 355 11.22 -3.96 -16.77
N ILE A 356 12.27 -3.17 -16.59
CA ILE A 356 13.60 -3.45 -17.10
C ILE A 356 14.64 -3.01 -16.08
N ALA A 357 15.73 -3.76 -15.95
CA ALA A 357 16.86 -3.43 -15.11
C ALA A 357 18.18 -3.77 -15.78
N ALA A 358 19.21 -3.02 -15.41
CA ALA A 358 20.59 -3.35 -15.68
C ALA A 358 21.33 -3.65 -14.36
N SER A 359 22.28 -4.56 -14.39
CA SER A 359 23.07 -4.96 -13.24
C SER A 359 24.53 -5.19 -13.60
N THR A 360 25.41 -4.91 -12.64
CA THR A 360 26.85 -5.12 -12.76
C THR A 360 27.49 -5.29 -11.38
N ARG A 361 28.75 -5.74 -11.33
CA ARG A 361 29.58 -5.76 -10.12
C ARG A 361 30.22 -4.40 -9.94
N VAL A 362 30.29 -3.87 -8.74
CA VAL A 362 30.91 -2.56 -8.42
C VAL A 362 31.84 -2.70 -7.21
N ASN A 363 33.02 -2.05 -7.25
CA ASN A 363 33.86 -1.85 -6.08
C ASN A 363 33.71 -0.40 -5.61
N PHE A 364 33.29 -0.23 -4.37
CA PHE A 364 33.16 1.09 -3.76
C PHE A 364 33.86 1.13 -2.40
N ALA A 365 34.74 2.09 -2.23
CA ALA A 365 35.50 2.31 -0.97
C ALA A 365 36.18 1.04 -0.40
N GLY A 366 36.68 0.14 -1.26
CA GLY A 366 37.31 -1.11 -0.83
C GLY A 366 36.35 -2.27 -0.53
N VAL A 367 35.06 -2.05 -0.63
CA VAL A 367 34.05 -3.10 -0.50
C VAL A 367 33.60 -3.56 -1.90
N THR A 368 33.66 -4.86 -2.14
CA THR A 368 33.11 -5.44 -3.37
C THR A 368 31.61 -5.62 -3.23
N ILE A 369 30.83 -4.90 -4.05
CA ILE A 369 29.40 -5.11 -4.20
C ILE A 369 29.23 -6.14 -5.33
N GLU A 370 28.85 -7.36 -4.97
CA GLU A 370 28.78 -8.49 -5.91
C GLU A 370 27.71 -8.26 -6.98
N GLN A 371 26.63 -7.55 -6.64
CA GLN A 371 25.62 -7.12 -7.58
C GLN A 371 25.09 -5.73 -7.23
N SER A 372 25.20 -4.82 -8.18
CA SER A 372 24.50 -3.53 -8.18
C SER A 372 23.49 -3.51 -9.32
N SER A 373 22.24 -3.17 -9.03
CA SER A 373 21.18 -3.14 -10.03
C SER A 373 20.43 -1.81 -10.00
N LEU A 374 20.04 -1.35 -11.18
CA LEU A 374 19.16 -0.20 -11.40
C LEU A 374 18.03 -0.62 -12.34
N GLY A 375 16.80 -0.43 -11.91
CA GLY A 375 15.63 -0.78 -12.70
C GLY A 375 14.53 0.26 -12.67
N ILE A 376 13.68 0.22 -13.69
CA ILE A 376 12.44 0.96 -13.78
C ILE A 376 11.28 0.00 -14.03
N THR A 377 10.15 0.24 -13.37
CA THR A 377 8.92 -0.52 -13.54
C THR A 377 7.77 0.43 -13.81
N TYR A 378 6.98 0.15 -14.81
CA TYR A 378 5.68 0.77 -15.08
C TYR A 378 4.57 -0.15 -14.57
N THR A 379 3.58 0.40 -13.88
CA THR A 379 2.41 -0.30 -13.35
C THR A 379 1.15 0.25 -14.01
N HIS A 380 0.24 -0.65 -14.39
CA HIS A 380 -1.08 -0.32 -14.93
C HIS A 380 -2.12 -1.31 -14.38
N GLY A 381 -3.33 -0.87 -14.07
CA GLY A 381 -4.35 -1.74 -13.50
C GLY A 381 -5.74 -1.13 -13.44
N ASP A 382 -6.59 -1.72 -12.60
CA ASP A 382 -7.96 -1.28 -12.38
C ASP A 382 -8.05 0.19 -11.95
N HIS A 383 -9.21 0.81 -12.17
CA HIS A 383 -9.53 2.18 -11.77
C HIS A 383 -8.48 3.21 -12.23
N ASP A 384 -8.01 3.04 -13.49
CA ASP A 384 -6.98 3.90 -14.09
C ASP A 384 -5.67 3.96 -13.30
N LEU A 385 -5.36 2.91 -12.53
CA LEU A 385 -4.07 2.79 -11.86
C LEU A 385 -2.94 2.93 -12.86
N LYS A 386 -2.04 3.87 -12.60
CA LYS A 386 -0.78 4.07 -13.32
C LYS A 386 0.31 4.37 -12.30
N GLY A 387 1.50 3.87 -12.57
CA GLY A 387 2.62 4.15 -11.68
C GLY A 387 3.96 3.88 -12.32
N PHE A 388 4.97 4.52 -11.75
CA PHE A 388 6.37 4.24 -12.06
C PHE A 388 7.13 3.99 -10.77
N ARG A 389 8.05 3.04 -10.80
CA ARG A 389 8.95 2.72 -9.71
C ARG A 389 10.38 2.63 -10.22
N LEU A 390 11.28 3.35 -9.55
CA LEU A 390 12.73 3.20 -9.68
C LEU A 390 13.22 2.33 -8.55
N ASN A 391 14.05 1.36 -8.84
CA ASN A 391 14.63 0.45 -7.84
C ASN A 391 16.15 0.36 -8.00
N PHE A 392 16.82 0.53 -6.88
CA PHE A 392 18.26 0.34 -6.72
C PHE A 392 18.45 -0.82 -5.76
N GLY A 393 19.31 -1.77 -6.11
CA GLY A 393 19.61 -2.91 -5.26
C GLY A 393 21.11 -3.17 -5.20
N TYR A 394 21.60 -3.50 -4.00
CA TYR A 394 22.99 -3.88 -3.74
C TYR A 394 23.02 -5.19 -2.96
N LYS A 395 23.85 -6.15 -3.40
CA LYS A 395 24.13 -7.39 -2.70
C LYS A 395 25.62 -7.45 -2.40
N PHE A 396 25.96 -7.83 -1.17
CA PHE A 396 27.34 -7.86 -0.65
C PHE A 396 27.77 -9.26 -0.26
#